data_0faa079b1c57b013c3045f2d65ca4367
#
_entry.id   0faa079b1c57b013c3045f2d65ca4367
#
_cell.length_a   1.000
_cell.length_b   1.000
_cell.length_c   1.000
_cell.angle_alpha   90.00
_cell.angle_beta   90.00
_cell.angle_gamma   90.00
#
_symmetry.space_group_name_H-M   'P 1'
#
loop_
_entity.id
_entity.type
_entity.pdbx_description
1 polymer ?
#
loop_
_entity_poly.entity_id
_entity_poly.type
_entity_poly.pdbx_seq_one_letter_code
_entity_poly.pdbx_strand_id
1 'polypeptide(L)'
;SMMSFMLNTVFDKDEDGVAVTRGVPSLRPRDAATLILVRRDQTQPRVLMGKRAGTNAFMPDKYVFPGGRVDPKDSKAIAWEELRPEVEAKLRIQSRRIPRAFALTAIRETFEETGLIVGRSAEMPDAAPPGWEEFHRLDLVANLSPLVFIGRAVTPPSRPRRFDARFFMAEAEQALIDERPPVDGAELSDLQWVTLADAMKLDLPSVTRFMLGEIGERLAKPDEEHRPPFLRWSRSGHATDRL
;
A
#
# COMPACT_ATOMS: atom_id res chain seq x y z
N SER A 1 -42.31 -8.88 -19.14
CA SER A 1 -41.97 -9.51 -17.88
C SER A 1 -40.66 -8.98 -17.34
N MET A 2 -40.66 -7.70 -16.91
CA MET A 2 -39.52 -6.99 -16.31
C MET A 2 -39.31 -7.32 -14.82
N MET A 3 -40.20 -8.09 -14.19
CA MET A 3 -40.18 -8.39 -12.77
C MET A 3 -39.41 -9.66 -12.38
N SER A 4 -38.99 -10.45 -13.37
CA SER A 4 -38.25 -11.70 -13.08
C SER A 4 -36.72 -11.55 -13.08
N PHE A 5 -36.17 -10.36 -13.40
CA PHE A 5 -34.73 -10.12 -13.46
C PHE A 5 -34.14 -9.57 -12.15
N MET A 6 -34.98 -9.21 -11.17
CA MET A 6 -34.53 -8.59 -9.92
C MET A 6 -34.40 -9.55 -8.72
N LEU A 7 -34.69 -10.83 -8.88
CA LEU A 7 -34.78 -11.76 -7.74
C LEU A 7 -33.64 -12.75 -7.55
N ASN A 8 -32.50 -12.59 -8.28
CA ASN A 8 -31.36 -13.50 -8.10
C ASN A 8 -30.02 -12.78 -7.85
N THR A 9 -30.04 -11.61 -7.26
CA THR A 9 -28.80 -11.02 -6.75
C THR A 9 -28.62 -11.48 -5.31
N VAL A 10 -28.20 -12.72 -5.11
CA VAL A 10 -27.69 -13.17 -3.82
C VAL A 10 -26.34 -12.47 -3.65
N PHE A 11 -26.29 -11.46 -2.80
CA PHE A 11 -25.07 -10.81 -2.39
C PHE A 11 -24.33 -11.73 -1.43
N ASP A 12 -23.53 -12.64 -1.99
CA ASP A 12 -22.53 -13.33 -1.19
C ASP A 12 -21.45 -12.32 -0.78
N LYS A 13 -21.03 -12.39 0.45
CA LYS A 13 -19.85 -11.64 0.92
C LYS A 13 -18.64 -12.55 0.83
N ASP A 14 -17.49 -11.96 0.47
CA ASP A 14 -16.21 -12.67 0.50
C ASP A 14 -15.63 -12.73 1.93
N GLU A 15 -14.43 -13.28 2.05
CA GLU A 15 -13.69 -13.43 3.32
C GLU A 15 -13.47 -12.11 4.08
N ASP A 16 -13.48 -10.98 3.37
CA ASP A 16 -13.36 -9.63 3.95
C ASP A 16 -14.74 -8.99 4.22
N GLY A 17 -15.83 -9.70 3.99
CA GLY A 17 -17.19 -9.19 4.16
C GLY A 17 -17.64 -8.24 3.06
N VAL A 18 -16.93 -8.19 1.93
CA VAL A 18 -17.25 -7.34 0.78
C VAL A 18 -18.24 -8.06 -0.14
N ALA A 19 -19.26 -7.35 -0.59
CA ALA A 19 -20.27 -7.88 -1.51
C ALA A 19 -19.62 -8.38 -2.82
N VAL A 20 -19.98 -9.59 -3.22
CA VAL A 20 -19.52 -10.23 -4.46
C VAL A 20 -20.59 -10.03 -5.53
N THR A 21 -20.25 -9.38 -6.63
CA THR A 21 -21.15 -9.17 -7.76
C THR A 21 -20.96 -10.30 -8.78
N ARG A 22 -21.98 -11.13 -9.00
CA ARG A 22 -21.95 -12.16 -10.03
C ARG A 22 -22.59 -11.65 -11.33
N GLY A 23 -22.04 -12.05 -12.48
CA GLY A 23 -22.62 -11.75 -13.79
C GLY A 23 -22.40 -10.33 -14.33
N VAL A 24 -21.63 -9.49 -13.63
CA VAL A 24 -21.22 -8.17 -14.12
C VAL A 24 -19.81 -8.26 -14.69
N PRO A 25 -19.49 -7.58 -15.80
CA PRO A 25 -18.12 -7.52 -16.31
C PRO A 25 -17.15 -7.03 -15.25
N SER A 26 -16.03 -7.74 -15.08
CA SER A 26 -15.00 -7.38 -14.11
C SER A 26 -14.36 -6.04 -14.47
N LEU A 27 -14.28 -5.14 -13.51
CA LEU A 27 -13.57 -3.88 -13.67
C LEU A 27 -12.06 -4.13 -13.82
N ARG A 28 -11.41 -3.33 -14.66
CA ARG A 28 -9.94 -3.36 -14.77
C ARG A 28 -9.33 -2.86 -13.45
N PRO A 29 -8.38 -3.60 -12.85
CA PRO A 29 -7.68 -3.15 -11.65
C PRO A 29 -6.92 -1.85 -11.91
N ARG A 30 -6.92 -0.95 -10.92
CA ARG A 30 -6.15 0.29 -10.95
C ARG A 30 -4.86 0.11 -10.17
N ASP A 31 -3.76 0.58 -10.72
CA ASP A 31 -2.48 0.55 -10.01
C ASP A 31 -2.55 1.33 -8.70
N ALA A 32 -2.01 0.72 -7.66
CA ALA A 32 -1.93 1.30 -6.32
C ALA A 32 -0.59 0.95 -5.66
N ALA A 33 -0.23 1.71 -4.64
CA ALA A 33 0.97 1.47 -3.86
C ALA A 33 0.70 1.68 -2.37
N THR A 34 1.32 0.88 -1.55
CA THR A 34 1.17 0.85 -0.09
C THR A 34 2.55 0.81 0.55
N LEU A 35 2.74 1.55 1.62
CA LEU A 35 3.99 1.57 2.38
C LEU A 35 3.79 1.00 3.78
N ILE A 36 4.59 0.01 4.13
CA ILE A 36 4.67 -0.56 5.48
C ILE A 36 5.94 -0.04 6.14
N LEU A 37 5.79 0.91 7.04
CA LEU A 37 6.89 1.40 7.85
C LEU A 37 7.10 0.47 9.05
N VAL A 38 8.32 -0.01 9.20
CA VAL A 38 8.73 -0.89 10.29
C VAL A 38 9.68 -0.13 11.22
N ARG A 39 9.33 -0.04 12.49
CA ARG A 39 10.16 0.60 13.53
C ARG A 39 10.82 -0.45 14.39
N ARG A 40 12.12 -0.33 14.58
CA ARG A 40 12.96 -1.32 15.29
C ARG A 40 13.66 -0.75 16.53
N ASP A 41 13.13 0.31 17.10
CA ASP A 41 13.67 0.99 18.28
C ASP A 41 13.36 0.27 19.60
N GLN A 42 12.58 -0.79 19.59
CA GLN A 42 12.23 -1.62 20.74
C GLN A 42 12.57 -3.10 20.48
N THR A 43 12.43 -3.93 21.51
CA THR A 43 12.74 -5.37 21.43
C THR A 43 11.96 -6.07 20.31
N GLN A 44 10.69 -5.70 20.13
CA GLN A 44 9.87 -6.23 19.04
C GLN A 44 9.64 -5.18 17.97
N PRO A 45 9.78 -5.54 16.68
CA PRO A 45 9.45 -4.64 15.60
C PRO A 45 7.98 -4.23 15.63
N ARG A 46 7.71 -2.97 15.29
CA ARG A 46 6.36 -2.42 15.19
C ARG A 46 6.11 -1.89 13.78
N VAL A 47 4.88 -1.99 13.33
CA VAL A 47 4.43 -1.45 12.05
C VAL A 47 3.43 -0.33 12.26
N LEU A 48 3.43 0.66 11.36
CA LEU A 48 2.45 1.73 11.38
C LEU A 48 1.17 1.26 10.70
N MET A 49 0.06 1.36 11.42
CA MET A 49 -1.28 1.05 10.91
C MET A 49 -2.27 2.14 11.30
N GLY A 50 -3.31 2.28 10.50
CA GLY A 50 -4.42 3.18 10.78
C GLY A 50 -5.75 2.55 10.43
N LYS A 51 -6.81 3.04 11.07
CA LYS A 51 -8.18 2.62 10.85
C LYS A 51 -8.80 3.44 9.72
N ARG A 52 -9.35 2.76 8.72
CA ARG A 52 -10.06 3.42 7.62
C ARG A 52 -11.32 4.11 8.14
N ALA A 53 -11.64 5.28 7.58
CA ALA A 53 -12.84 6.01 7.92
C ALA A 53 -14.10 5.15 7.69
N GLY A 54 -15.07 5.21 8.62
CA GLY A 54 -16.34 4.49 8.52
C GLY A 54 -17.21 4.94 7.35
N THR A 55 -16.95 6.12 6.81
CA THR A 55 -17.57 6.66 5.59
C THR A 55 -16.93 6.15 4.30
N ASN A 56 -15.83 5.40 4.39
CA ASN A 56 -15.16 4.85 3.24
C ASN A 56 -16.01 3.75 2.60
N ALA A 57 -16.30 3.88 1.31
CA ALA A 57 -17.12 2.92 0.57
C ALA A 57 -16.45 1.54 0.39
N PHE A 58 -15.16 1.42 0.69
CA PHE A 58 -14.38 0.21 0.52
C PHE A 58 -13.71 -0.18 1.84
N MET A 59 -14.14 -1.31 2.43
CA MET A 59 -13.63 -1.85 3.70
C MET A 59 -13.59 -0.81 4.84
N PRO A 60 -14.72 -0.20 5.22
CA PRO A 60 -14.75 0.77 6.32
C PRO A 60 -14.35 0.11 7.63
N ASP A 61 -13.77 0.91 8.55
CA ASP A 61 -13.39 0.52 9.91
C ASP A 61 -12.31 -0.56 10.05
N LYS A 62 -11.75 -1.06 8.94
CA LYS A 62 -10.61 -1.98 8.98
C LYS A 62 -9.29 -1.24 9.15
N TYR A 63 -8.34 -1.90 9.80
CA TYR A 63 -6.97 -1.39 9.92
C TYR A 63 -6.15 -1.78 8.70
N VAL A 64 -5.43 -0.80 8.18
CA VAL A 64 -4.62 -0.92 6.97
C VAL A 64 -3.29 -0.16 7.10
N PHE A 65 -2.40 -0.38 6.15
CA PHE A 65 -1.22 0.46 5.94
C PHE A 65 -1.57 1.68 5.09
N PRO A 66 -0.83 2.79 5.21
CA PRO A 66 -0.98 3.92 4.31
C PRO A 66 -0.75 3.53 2.85
N GLY A 67 -1.56 4.06 1.97
CA GLY A 67 -1.44 3.80 0.54
C GLY A 67 -2.63 4.26 -0.26
N GLY A 68 -2.47 4.29 -1.57
CA GLY A 68 -3.53 4.73 -2.46
C GLY A 68 -3.24 4.47 -3.93
N ARG A 69 -4.10 5.04 -4.76
CA ARG A 69 -4.03 4.88 -6.21
C ARG A 69 -2.87 5.66 -6.80
N VAL A 70 -2.17 5.04 -7.75
CA VAL A 70 -1.11 5.73 -8.50
C VAL A 70 -1.72 6.83 -9.36
N ASP A 71 -1.21 8.04 -9.21
CA ASP A 71 -1.39 9.11 -10.19
C ASP A 71 -0.20 9.03 -11.17
N PRO A 72 -0.45 9.01 -12.49
CA PRO A 72 0.62 9.01 -13.49
C PRO A 72 1.63 10.16 -13.31
N LYS A 73 1.20 11.27 -12.71
CA LYS A 73 2.04 12.43 -12.44
C LYS A 73 3.02 12.23 -11.29
N ASP A 74 2.78 11.24 -10.42
CA ASP A 74 3.70 10.90 -9.33
C ASP A 74 5.12 10.60 -9.87
N SER A 75 5.23 9.96 -11.03
CA SER A 75 6.52 9.66 -11.66
C SER A 75 7.38 10.88 -11.98
N LYS A 76 6.79 12.09 -11.98
CA LYS A 76 7.47 13.35 -12.27
C LYS A 76 8.07 14.01 -11.03
N ALA A 77 7.76 13.53 -9.83
CA ALA A 77 8.32 14.07 -8.61
C ALA A 77 9.84 13.82 -8.55
N ILE A 78 10.53 14.79 -7.96
CA ILE A 78 11.98 14.68 -7.76
C ILE A 78 12.25 13.70 -6.62
N ALA A 79 13.31 12.90 -6.77
CA ALA A 79 13.77 11.99 -5.74
C ALA A 79 15.22 12.36 -5.34
N TRP A 80 15.50 12.26 -4.04
CA TRP A 80 16.87 12.41 -3.50
C TRP A 80 17.76 11.29 -3.99
N GLU A 81 17.30 10.07 -3.80
CA GLU A 81 17.88 8.84 -4.36
C GLU A 81 16.76 8.03 -5.00
N GLU A 82 17.05 7.40 -6.11
CA GLU A 82 16.13 6.50 -6.81
C GLU A 82 16.03 5.14 -6.12
N LEU A 83 15.09 4.33 -6.57
CA LEU A 83 15.00 2.92 -6.16
C LEU A 83 16.32 2.20 -6.40
N ARG A 84 16.70 1.32 -5.49
CA ARG A 84 17.82 0.42 -5.72
C ARG A 84 17.55 -0.46 -6.95
N PRO A 85 18.58 -0.75 -7.79
CA PRO A 85 18.40 -1.46 -9.04
C PRO A 85 17.68 -2.81 -8.92
N GLU A 86 17.96 -3.56 -7.86
CA GLU A 86 17.32 -4.86 -7.60
C GLU A 86 15.82 -4.73 -7.26
N VAL A 87 15.43 -3.65 -6.60
CA VAL A 87 14.02 -3.35 -6.29
C VAL A 87 13.30 -2.92 -7.57
N GLU A 88 13.90 -2.05 -8.35
CA GLU A 88 13.36 -1.60 -9.62
C GLU A 88 13.16 -2.77 -10.60
N ALA A 89 14.13 -3.66 -10.70
CA ALA A 89 14.04 -4.84 -11.56
C ALA A 89 12.84 -5.73 -11.23
N LYS A 90 12.60 -5.98 -9.95
CA LYS A 90 11.43 -6.77 -9.50
C LYS A 90 10.09 -6.08 -9.80
N LEU A 91 10.03 -4.76 -9.66
CA LEU A 91 8.83 -3.98 -9.99
C LEU A 91 8.51 -3.97 -11.49
N ARG A 92 9.49 -4.17 -12.36
CA ARG A 92 9.29 -4.25 -13.82
C ARG A 92 8.65 -5.56 -14.27
N ILE A 93 8.71 -6.60 -13.46
CA ILE A 93 8.17 -7.92 -13.83
C ILE A 93 6.65 -7.82 -14.02
N GLN A 94 6.16 -8.21 -15.20
CA GLN A 94 4.74 -8.19 -15.56
C GLN A 94 4.06 -6.83 -15.27
N SER A 95 4.78 -5.72 -15.44
CA SER A 95 4.27 -4.37 -15.23
C SER A 95 4.59 -3.46 -16.40
N ARG A 96 3.62 -2.60 -16.75
CA ARG A 96 3.79 -1.58 -17.80
C ARG A 96 4.12 -0.20 -17.22
N ARG A 97 3.87 -0.02 -15.92
CA ARG A 97 4.10 1.26 -15.26
C ARG A 97 5.55 1.41 -14.84
N ILE A 98 6.06 2.61 -14.92
CA ILE A 98 7.40 2.98 -14.46
C ILE A 98 7.50 2.70 -12.95
N PRO A 99 8.51 1.93 -12.49
CA PRO A 99 8.65 1.53 -11.08
C PRO A 99 8.64 2.70 -10.10
N ARG A 100 9.31 3.80 -10.40
CA ARG A 100 9.36 4.98 -9.52
C ARG A 100 7.99 5.59 -9.23
N ALA A 101 7.02 5.43 -10.12
CA ALA A 101 5.66 5.90 -9.90
C ALA A 101 5.00 5.22 -8.70
N PHE A 102 5.19 3.91 -8.54
CA PHE A 102 4.68 3.19 -7.37
C PHE A 102 5.33 3.66 -6.07
N ALA A 103 6.65 3.79 -6.06
CA ALA A 103 7.39 4.22 -4.89
C ALA A 103 7.00 5.65 -4.46
N LEU A 104 6.93 6.57 -5.41
CA LEU A 104 6.51 7.95 -5.15
C LEU A 104 5.07 8.05 -4.67
N THR A 105 4.16 7.27 -5.26
CA THR A 105 2.78 7.16 -4.76
C THR A 105 2.74 6.71 -3.30
N ALA A 106 3.48 5.66 -2.94
CA ALA A 106 3.53 5.16 -1.57
C ALA A 106 4.02 6.24 -0.59
N ILE A 107 5.01 7.02 -0.98
CA ILE A 107 5.54 8.13 -0.17
C ILE A 107 4.52 9.28 -0.05
N ARG A 108 3.91 9.70 -1.15
CA ARG A 108 2.90 10.75 -1.16
C ARG A 108 1.69 10.40 -0.30
N GLU A 109 1.13 9.22 -0.49
CA GLU A 109 -0.02 8.74 0.28
C GLU A 109 0.31 8.61 1.78
N THR A 110 1.50 8.12 2.13
CA THR A 110 1.95 8.08 3.53
C THR A 110 1.98 9.47 4.15
N PHE A 111 2.48 10.47 3.42
CA PHE A 111 2.50 11.84 3.89
C PHE A 111 1.09 12.42 4.04
N GLU A 112 0.24 12.26 3.04
CA GLU A 112 -1.14 12.76 3.05
C GLU A 112 -1.98 12.15 4.18
N GLU A 113 -1.84 10.85 4.41
CA GLU A 113 -2.66 10.11 5.37
C GLU A 113 -2.12 10.13 6.81
N THR A 114 -0.82 10.36 7.00
CA THR A 114 -0.18 10.22 8.33
C THR A 114 0.69 11.41 8.75
N GLY A 115 1.06 12.28 7.83
CA GLY A 115 2.02 13.37 8.07
C GLY A 115 3.48 12.92 8.11
N LEU A 116 3.78 11.62 7.99
CA LEU A 116 5.14 11.11 8.02
C LEU A 116 5.84 11.28 6.68
N ILE A 117 7.11 11.64 6.71
CA ILE A 117 7.87 12.03 5.52
C ILE A 117 9.01 11.03 5.28
N VAL A 118 8.88 10.29 4.20
CA VAL A 118 9.97 9.46 3.65
C VAL A 118 10.78 10.32 2.68
N GLY A 119 11.83 10.93 3.16
CA GLY A 119 12.54 11.92 2.36
C GLY A 119 13.67 12.63 3.09
N ARG A 120 14.08 13.75 2.50
CA ARG A 120 15.13 14.64 2.97
C ARG A 120 14.70 16.10 2.80
N SER A 121 15.32 17.01 3.54
CA SER A 121 15.21 18.44 3.27
C SER A 121 16.16 18.83 2.14
N ALA A 122 15.63 19.52 1.14
CA ALA A 122 16.40 20.10 0.05
C ALA A 122 15.61 21.26 -0.54
N GLU A 123 16.32 22.29 -0.97
CA GLU A 123 15.69 23.39 -1.72
C GLU A 123 15.03 22.83 -2.99
N MET A 124 13.76 23.13 -3.16
CA MET A 124 12.95 22.61 -4.24
C MET A 124 12.65 23.69 -5.27
N PRO A 125 12.61 23.35 -6.57
CA PRO A 125 12.17 24.31 -7.59
C PRO A 125 10.72 24.74 -7.33
N ASP A 126 10.37 25.95 -7.76
CA ASP A 126 9.05 26.54 -7.53
C ASP A 126 7.88 25.71 -8.09
N ALA A 127 8.11 25.01 -9.20
CA ALA A 127 7.09 24.21 -9.87
C ALA A 127 7.07 22.78 -9.35
N ALA A 128 5.95 22.39 -8.74
CA ALA A 128 5.69 21.03 -8.29
C ALA A 128 4.79 20.27 -9.27
N PRO A 129 4.98 18.95 -9.46
CA PRO A 129 3.96 18.12 -10.09
C PRO A 129 2.67 18.16 -9.26
N PRO A 130 1.48 18.04 -9.88
CA PRO A 130 0.23 17.95 -9.14
C PRO A 130 0.25 16.83 -8.08
N GLY A 131 -0.19 17.16 -6.87
CA GLY A 131 -0.15 16.29 -5.70
C GLY A 131 1.14 16.40 -4.87
N TRP A 132 2.15 17.13 -5.34
CA TRP A 132 3.45 17.29 -4.67
C TRP A 132 3.72 18.73 -4.20
N GLU A 133 2.70 19.60 -4.29
CA GLU A 133 2.82 21.02 -3.96
C GLU A 133 3.27 21.22 -2.51
N GLU A 134 2.75 20.42 -1.58
CA GLU A 134 3.09 20.55 -0.16
C GLU A 134 4.53 20.13 0.13
N PHE A 135 5.03 19.07 -0.53
CA PHE A 135 6.44 18.68 -0.45
C PHE A 135 7.35 19.83 -0.89
N HIS A 136 7.05 20.45 -2.03
CA HIS A 136 7.83 21.58 -2.55
C HIS A 136 7.76 22.80 -1.62
N ARG A 137 6.58 23.12 -1.11
CA ARG A 137 6.39 24.24 -0.18
C ARG A 137 7.20 24.08 1.12
N LEU A 138 7.42 22.86 1.55
CA LEU A 138 8.16 22.53 2.77
C LEU A 138 9.65 22.21 2.52
N ASP A 139 10.15 22.43 1.31
CA ASP A 139 11.51 22.06 0.91
C ASP A 139 11.84 20.60 1.23
N LEU A 140 10.93 19.72 0.83
CA LEU A 140 11.07 18.28 1.01
C LEU A 140 11.27 17.58 -0.33
N VAL A 141 12.15 16.59 -0.34
CA VAL A 141 12.37 15.70 -1.48
C VAL A 141 12.18 14.24 -1.04
N ALA A 142 11.42 13.48 -1.83
CA ALA A 142 11.20 12.06 -1.56
C ALA A 142 12.51 11.27 -1.67
N ASN A 143 12.69 10.24 -0.84
CA ASN A 143 13.81 9.31 -0.93
C ASN A 143 13.32 7.89 -1.18
N LEU A 144 13.65 7.32 -2.34
CA LEU A 144 13.16 6.01 -2.76
C LEU A 144 14.06 4.87 -2.32
N SER A 145 15.34 5.15 -2.05
CA SER A 145 16.34 4.11 -1.76
C SER A 145 16.03 3.21 -0.56
N PRO A 146 15.33 3.66 0.52
CA PRO A 146 14.97 2.81 1.63
C PRO A 146 13.85 1.80 1.32
N LEU A 147 13.10 1.96 0.23
CA LEU A 147 11.95 1.13 -0.07
C LEU A 147 12.36 -0.24 -0.60
N VAL A 148 11.78 -1.28 -0.02
CA VAL A 148 11.90 -2.67 -0.46
C VAL A 148 10.55 -3.12 -1.02
N PHE A 149 10.53 -3.71 -2.22
CA PHE A 149 9.32 -4.30 -2.79
C PHE A 149 9.05 -5.67 -2.18
N ILE A 150 7.95 -5.81 -1.44
CA ILE A 150 7.66 -7.02 -0.66
C ILE A 150 6.50 -7.84 -1.16
N GLY A 151 5.68 -7.33 -2.06
CA GLY A 151 4.56 -8.09 -2.59
C GLY A 151 3.67 -7.31 -3.54
N ARG A 152 2.92 -8.04 -4.34
CA ARG A 152 1.91 -7.52 -5.27
C ARG A 152 0.61 -8.29 -5.09
N ALA A 153 -0.51 -7.59 -5.08
CA ALA A 153 -1.83 -8.21 -4.96
C ALA A 153 -2.83 -7.55 -5.90
N VAL A 154 -3.57 -8.37 -6.64
CA VAL A 154 -4.67 -7.92 -7.48
C VAL A 154 -5.99 -8.28 -6.81
N THR A 155 -6.86 -7.29 -6.62
CA THR A 155 -8.19 -7.49 -6.06
C THR A 155 -9.01 -8.49 -6.89
N PRO A 156 -9.77 -9.38 -6.25
CA PRO A 156 -10.65 -10.33 -6.94
C PRO A 156 -11.60 -9.68 -7.95
N PRO A 157 -11.91 -10.36 -9.07
CA PRO A 157 -12.77 -9.81 -10.14
C PRO A 157 -14.18 -9.43 -9.71
N SER A 158 -14.68 -10.06 -8.66
CA SER A 158 -16.04 -9.89 -8.15
C SER A 158 -16.26 -8.63 -7.31
N ARG A 159 -15.20 -7.90 -6.98
CA ARG A 159 -15.31 -6.72 -6.12
C ARG A 159 -15.68 -5.45 -6.89
N PRO A 160 -16.45 -4.52 -6.24
CA PRO A 160 -16.90 -3.27 -6.86
C PRO A 160 -15.77 -2.28 -7.15
N ARG A 161 -14.63 -2.44 -6.45
CA ARG A 161 -13.38 -1.69 -6.70
C ARG A 161 -12.22 -2.67 -6.76
N ARG A 162 -11.35 -2.48 -7.74
CA ARG A 162 -10.22 -3.36 -7.94
C ARG A 162 -8.92 -2.57 -8.05
N PHE A 163 -7.90 -3.08 -7.35
CA PHE A 163 -6.55 -2.53 -7.37
C PHE A 163 -5.55 -3.61 -7.76
N ASP A 164 -4.49 -3.18 -8.40
CA ASP A 164 -3.26 -3.92 -8.63
C ASP A 164 -2.20 -3.24 -7.77
N ALA A 165 -2.08 -3.67 -6.53
CA ALA A 165 -1.32 -2.98 -5.50
C ALA A 165 0.10 -3.54 -5.36
N ARG A 166 1.09 -2.65 -5.27
CA ARG A 166 2.47 -2.95 -4.89
C ARG A 166 2.67 -2.54 -3.45
N PHE A 167 3.22 -3.47 -2.66
CA PHE A 167 3.50 -3.26 -1.24
C PHE A 167 5.00 -3.05 -1.05
N PHE A 168 5.35 -1.94 -0.43
CA PHE A 168 6.70 -1.61 -0.03
C PHE A 168 6.85 -1.71 1.48
N MET A 169 8.07 -2.02 1.92
CA MET A 169 8.51 -1.92 3.31
C MET A 169 9.69 -0.96 3.38
N ALA A 170 9.76 -0.21 4.46
CA ALA A 170 10.96 0.58 4.78
C ALA A 170 11.16 0.61 6.30
N GLU A 171 12.41 0.59 6.74
CA GLU A 171 12.76 0.80 8.14
C GLU A 171 12.59 2.28 8.47
N ALA A 172 11.75 2.59 9.47
CA ALA A 172 11.39 3.96 9.83
C ALA A 172 12.61 4.80 10.20
N GLU A 173 13.56 4.23 10.94
CA GLU A 173 14.78 4.91 11.38
C GLU A 173 15.67 5.37 10.23
N GLN A 174 15.62 4.67 9.08
CA GLN A 174 16.40 5.00 7.89
C GLN A 174 15.61 5.87 6.89
N ALA A 175 14.31 5.66 6.81
CA ALA A 175 13.45 6.25 5.79
C ALA A 175 12.87 7.61 6.18
N LEU A 176 12.44 7.76 7.45
CA LEU A 176 11.77 8.96 7.92
C LEU A 176 12.75 10.11 8.16
N ILE A 177 12.32 11.32 7.81
CA ILE A 177 13.14 12.53 7.97
C ILE A 177 13.39 12.85 9.45
N ASP A 178 12.46 12.52 10.32
CA ASP A 178 12.51 12.76 11.77
C ASP A 178 11.62 11.77 12.54
N GLU A 179 11.54 11.95 13.86
CA GLU A 179 10.78 11.07 14.77
C GLU A 179 9.40 11.65 15.14
N ARG A 180 8.83 12.52 14.30
CA ARG A 180 7.50 13.06 14.56
C ARG A 180 6.46 11.93 14.69
N PRO A 181 5.45 12.09 15.58
CA PRO A 181 4.36 11.14 15.64
C PRO A 181 3.47 11.24 14.39
N PRO A 182 2.81 10.14 13.97
CA PRO A 182 1.78 10.22 12.96
C PRO A 182 0.58 11.03 13.45
N VAL A 183 -0.13 11.66 12.52
CA VAL A 183 -1.29 12.50 12.81
C VAL A 183 -2.51 11.93 12.11
N ASP A 184 -3.57 11.68 12.86
CA ASP A 184 -4.85 11.22 12.32
C ASP A 184 -5.42 12.21 11.32
N GLY A 185 -5.96 11.69 10.23
CA GLY A 185 -6.60 12.45 9.18
C GLY A 185 -8.01 11.94 8.86
N ALA A 186 -8.58 12.49 7.79
CA ALA A 186 -9.94 12.14 7.34
C ALA A 186 -10.04 10.70 6.79
N GLU A 187 -8.98 10.17 6.22
CA GLU A 187 -8.95 8.85 5.58
C GLU A 187 -8.50 7.74 6.52
N LEU A 188 -7.48 8.02 7.34
CA LEU A 188 -6.97 7.13 8.37
C LEU A 188 -7.00 7.82 9.74
N SER A 189 -7.49 7.09 10.73
CA SER A 189 -7.51 7.49 12.14
C SER A 189 -6.94 6.39 13.01
N ASP A 190 -6.84 6.67 14.31
CA ASP A 190 -6.25 5.74 15.27
C ASP A 190 -4.89 5.18 14.78
N LEU A 191 -4.07 6.08 14.24
CA LEU A 191 -2.74 5.75 13.75
C LEU A 191 -1.84 5.36 14.92
N GLN A 192 -1.24 4.18 14.84
CA GLN A 192 -0.44 3.63 15.90
C GLN A 192 0.67 2.72 15.37
N TRP A 193 1.75 2.68 16.14
CA TRP A 193 2.82 1.72 15.96
C TRP A 193 2.49 0.47 16.78
N VAL A 194 2.21 -0.65 16.09
CA VAL A 194 1.80 -1.90 16.74
C VAL A 194 2.79 -3.01 16.46
N THR A 195 3.01 -3.90 17.42
CA THR A 195 3.79 -5.12 17.17
C THR A 195 3.10 -5.99 16.12
N LEU A 196 3.85 -6.85 15.45
CA LEU A 196 3.26 -7.78 14.48
C LEU A 196 2.18 -8.67 15.12
N ALA A 197 2.44 -9.14 16.35
CA ALA A 197 1.49 -9.97 17.09
C ALA A 197 0.19 -9.22 17.41
N ASP A 198 0.28 -7.97 17.83
CA ASP A 198 -0.90 -7.14 18.12
C ASP A 198 -1.63 -6.71 16.84
N ALA A 199 -0.89 -6.43 15.77
CA ALA A 199 -1.48 -6.15 14.47
C ALA A 199 -2.37 -7.30 13.95
N MET A 200 -1.95 -8.55 14.14
CA MET A 200 -2.71 -9.73 13.75
C MET A 200 -4.03 -9.91 14.50
N LYS A 201 -4.22 -9.23 15.63
CA LYS A 201 -5.47 -9.23 16.42
C LYS A 201 -6.46 -8.17 15.95
N LEU A 202 -6.04 -7.23 15.12
CA LEU A 202 -6.90 -6.18 14.58
C LEU A 202 -7.82 -6.72 13.48
N ASP A 203 -8.89 -5.98 13.20
CA ASP A 203 -9.76 -6.25 12.05
C ASP A 203 -9.07 -5.80 10.76
N LEU A 204 -8.50 -6.75 10.03
CA LEU A 204 -7.67 -6.54 8.87
C LEU A 204 -8.31 -7.08 7.60
N PRO A 205 -8.14 -6.41 6.44
CA PRO A 205 -8.31 -7.08 5.15
C PRO A 205 -7.39 -8.31 5.03
N SER A 206 -7.83 -9.33 4.30
CA SER A 206 -7.05 -10.56 4.12
C SER A 206 -5.67 -10.31 3.51
N VAL A 207 -5.57 -9.40 2.54
CA VAL A 207 -4.30 -9.00 1.92
C VAL A 207 -3.36 -8.31 2.91
N THR A 208 -3.89 -7.49 3.80
CA THR A 208 -3.09 -6.83 4.86
C THR A 208 -2.52 -7.85 5.82
N ARG A 209 -3.33 -8.82 6.24
CA ARG A 209 -2.92 -9.95 7.09
C ARG A 209 -1.83 -10.79 6.42
N PHE A 210 -1.99 -11.07 5.13
CA PHE A 210 -1.00 -11.79 4.35
C PHE A 210 0.35 -11.06 4.31
N MET A 211 0.33 -9.76 4.04
CA MET A 211 1.56 -8.94 3.97
C MET A 211 2.24 -8.78 5.33
N LEU A 212 1.49 -8.77 6.44
CA LEU A 212 2.08 -8.85 7.78
C LEU A 212 2.87 -10.15 7.97
N GLY A 213 2.36 -11.27 7.47
CA GLY A 213 3.09 -12.54 7.46
C GLY A 213 4.41 -12.47 6.68
N GLU A 214 4.40 -11.84 5.51
CA GLU A 214 5.61 -11.62 4.70
C GLU A 214 6.63 -10.73 5.43
N ILE A 215 6.17 -9.69 6.12
CA ILE A 215 7.04 -8.85 6.98
C ILE A 215 7.67 -9.70 8.07
N GLY A 216 6.87 -10.50 8.77
CA GLY A 216 7.35 -11.38 9.84
C GLY A 216 8.45 -12.35 9.35
N GLU A 217 8.26 -12.99 8.20
CA GLU A 217 9.27 -13.87 7.60
C GLU A 217 10.56 -13.13 7.25
N ARG A 218 10.46 -11.94 6.64
CA ARG A 218 11.63 -11.12 6.28
C ARG A 218 12.42 -10.68 7.51
N LEU A 219 11.73 -10.28 8.57
CA LEU A 219 12.38 -9.83 9.81
C LEU A 219 12.99 -10.99 10.60
N ALA A 220 12.38 -12.19 10.53
CA ALA A 220 12.91 -13.40 11.17
C ALA A 220 14.13 -13.99 10.43
N LYS A 221 14.23 -13.75 9.12
CA LYS A 221 15.25 -14.32 8.24
C LYS A 221 15.87 -13.24 7.35
N PRO A 222 16.56 -12.24 7.93
CA PRO A 222 17.05 -11.08 7.20
C PRO A 222 18.11 -11.42 6.15
N ASP A 223 18.84 -12.51 6.34
CA ASP A 223 19.93 -12.95 5.46
C ASP A 223 19.46 -13.85 4.30
N GLU A 224 18.18 -14.25 4.29
CA GLU A 224 17.61 -15.02 3.20
C GLU A 224 17.12 -14.13 2.05
N GLU A 225 17.19 -14.65 0.83
CA GLU A 225 16.56 -13.99 -0.31
C GLU A 225 15.03 -14.13 -0.22
N HIS A 226 14.34 -13.00 -0.22
CA HIS A 226 12.88 -12.95 -0.20
C HIS A 226 12.35 -12.48 -1.54
N ARG A 227 11.76 -13.40 -2.29
CA ARG A 227 11.07 -13.07 -3.54
C ARG A 227 9.66 -12.58 -3.24
N PRO A 228 9.26 -11.39 -3.73
CA PRO A 228 7.92 -10.87 -3.46
C PRO A 228 6.82 -11.81 -3.95
N PRO A 229 5.81 -12.15 -3.13
CA PRO A 229 4.63 -12.87 -3.59
C PRO A 229 3.80 -12.01 -4.54
N PHE A 230 3.18 -12.66 -5.51
CA PHE A 230 2.20 -12.08 -6.39
C PHE A 230 0.87 -12.80 -6.22
N LEU A 231 -0.04 -12.19 -5.46
CA LEU A 231 -1.40 -12.70 -5.24
C LEU A 231 -2.30 -12.22 -6.38
N ARG A 232 -2.87 -13.18 -7.09
CA ARG A 232 -3.81 -12.91 -8.17
C ARG A 232 -4.91 -13.95 -8.21
N TRP A 233 -6.02 -13.60 -8.84
CA TRP A 233 -7.10 -14.53 -9.11
C TRP A 233 -6.94 -15.16 -10.47
N SER A 234 -7.16 -16.48 -10.55
CA SER A 234 -7.32 -17.25 -11.77
C SER A 234 -8.74 -17.85 -11.80
N ARG A 235 -9.09 -18.49 -12.91
CA ARG A 235 -10.36 -19.23 -13.01
C ARG A 235 -10.48 -20.37 -11.99
N SER A 236 -9.37 -20.87 -11.49
CA SER A 236 -9.28 -21.91 -10.46
C SER A 236 -9.20 -21.38 -9.03
N GLY A 237 -9.33 -20.06 -8.80
CA GLY A 237 -9.24 -19.42 -7.49
C GLY A 237 -7.99 -18.57 -7.29
N HIS A 238 -7.58 -18.41 -6.03
CA HIS A 238 -6.35 -17.72 -5.68
C HIS A 238 -5.11 -18.44 -6.21
N ALA A 239 -4.21 -17.67 -6.84
CA ALA A 239 -2.88 -18.11 -7.18
C ALA A 239 -1.84 -17.21 -6.52
N THR A 240 -0.78 -17.80 -5.98
CA THR A 240 0.37 -17.08 -5.42
C THR A 240 1.61 -17.52 -6.17
N ASP A 241 2.18 -16.59 -6.94
CA ASP A 241 3.49 -16.75 -7.56
C ASP A 241 4.54 -16.00 -6.74
N ARG A 242 5.81 -16.17 -7.05
CA ARG A 242 6.92 -15.38 -6.51
C ARG A 242 7.64 -14.65 -7.65
N LEU A 243 7.83 -13.35 -7.49
CA LEU A 243 8.48 -12.48 -8.49
C LEU A 243 10.00 -12.47 -8.34
#